data_7d4a1e6d4b9a5f8261cc320a918895b3
#
_entry.id   7d4a1e6d4b9a5f8261cc320a918895b3
#
_cell.length_a   1.000
_cell.length_b   1.000
_cell.length_c   1.000
_cell.angle_alpha   90.00
_cell.angle_beta   90.00
_cell.angle_gamma   90.00
#
_symmetry.space_group_name_H-M   'P 1'
#
loop_
_entity.id
_entity.type
_entity.pdbx_description
1 polymer ?
#
loop_
_entity_poly.entity_id
_entity_poly.type
_entity_poly.pdbx_seq_one_letter_code
_entity_poly.pdbx_strand_id
1 'polypeptide(L)'
;MFGLLIGLSLTVVLSGLARAIEMRLRPGSTVRIGWLTPMLGMFVILDLLSFWQAAWVARQVVAVSGETLLAVTAFACAYFLAASLVFPREIEREAHLDDHFFRVRRIVIGVMFALLVCQLAYYWSVPSLAARLSDPLALGLTAVLALLMIVAMVTRGLWWTRLAMAALIARYVWRYLV
;
A
#
# COMPACT_ATOMS: atom_id res chain seq x y z
N MET A 1 14.20 -8.50 12.44
CA MET A 1 13.80 -9.24 11.24
C MET A 1 12.65 -8.55 10.49
N PHE A 2 11.61 -8.13 11.16
CA PHE A 2 10.44 -7.45 10.57
C PHE A 2 10.79 -6.16 9.80
N GLY A 3 11.62 -5.29 10.36
CA GLY A 3 12.05 -4.04 9.69
C GLY A 3 12.83 -4.24 8.40
N LEU A 4 13.52 -5.36 8.26
CA LEU A 4 14.27 -5.69 7.06
C LEU A 4 13.33 -5.95 5.87
N LEU A 5 12.26 -6.72 6.07
CA LEU A 5 11.29 -7.03 5.00
C LEU A 5 10.49 -5.78 4.55
N ILE A 6 10.14 -4.92 5.51
CA ILE A 6 9.50 -3.63 5.20
C ILE A 6 10.47 -2.71 4.46
N GLY A 7 11.72 -2.67 4.91
CA GLY A 7 12.78 -1.90 4.24
C GLY A 7 13.00 -2.35 2.80
N LEU A 8 12.96 -3.66 2.53
CA LEU A 8 13.05 -4.21 1.17
C LEU A 8 11.86 -3.77 0.30
N SER A 9 10.64 -3.81 0.82
CA SER A 9 9.45 -3.36 0.09
C SER A 9 9.53 -1.87 -0.25
N LEU A 10 9.97 -1.04 0.71
CA LEU A 10 10.20 0.39 0.52
C LEU A 10 11.28 0.64 -0.55
N THR A 11 12.40 -0.09 -0.47
CA THR A 11 13.50 0.02 -1.44
C THR A 11 13.03 -0.31 -2.85
N VAL A 12 12.20 -1.33 -3.03
CA VAL A 12 11.67 -1.71 -4.35
C VAL A 12 10.80 -0.60 -4.94
N VAL A 13 9.90 0.00 -4.16
CA VAL A 13 9.05 1.11 -4.65
C VAL A 13 9.89 2.34 -4.98
N LEU A 14 10.80 2.74 -4.10
CA LEU A 14 11.67 3.91 -4.30
C LEU A 14 12.62 3.71 -5.50
N SER A 15 13.19 2.53 -5.65
CA SER A 15 14.05 2.20 -6.80
C SER A 15 13.27 2.21 -8.12
N GLY A 16 12.00 1.77 -8.10
CA GLY A 16 11.10 1.85 -9.24
C GLY A 16 10.81 3.30 -9.63
N LEU A 17 10.51 4.14 -8.64
CA LEU A 17 10.28 5.58 -8.85
C LEU A 17 11.54 6.27 -9.37
N ALA A 18 12.71 6.00 -8.79
CA ALA A 18 13.99 6.57 -9.23
C ALA A 18 14.28 6.23 -10.69
N ARG A 19 14.10 4.96 -11.09
CA ARG A 19 14.26 4.53 -12.49
C ARG A 19 13.29 5.24 -13.42
N ALA A 20 12.02 5.42 -13.01
CA ALA A 20 11.03 6.13 -13.81
C ALA A 20 11.46 7.61 -14.06
N ILE A 21 11.95 8.29 -13.03
CA ILE A 21 12.45 9.66 -13.12
C ILE A 21 13.69 9.71 -14.03
N GLU A 22 14.66 8.81 -13.83
CA GLU A 22 15.88 8.73 -14.62
C GLU A 22 15.58 8.56 -16.12
N MET A 23 14.65 7.64 -16.44
CA MET A 23 14.23 7.40 -17.82
C MET A 23 13.61 8.65 -18.47
N ARG A 24 12.81 9.41 -17.70
CA ARG A 24 12.24 10.66 -18.20
C ARG A 24 13.30 11.73 -18.49
N LEU A 25 14.38 11.76 -17.72
CA LEU A 25 15.46 12.74 -17.85
C LEU A 25 16.41 12.41 -19.01
N ARG A 26 16.37 11.21 -19.58
CA ARG A 26 17.21 10.82 -20.73
C ARG A 26 16.83 11.63 -21.97
N PRO A 27 17.82 12.21 -22.69
CA PRO A 27 17.59 12.89 -23.98
C PRO A 27 16.92 11.93 -24.97
N GLY A 28 15.84 12.36 -25.61
CA GLY A 28 15.09 11.54 -26.58
C GLY A 28 14.11 10.55 -25.98
N SER A 29 13.90 10.55 -24.67
CA SER A 29 12.91 9.68 -24.03
C SER A 29 11.48 10.03 -24.44
N THR A 30 10.72 9.03 -24.89
CA THR A 30 9.29 9.12 -25.18
C THR A 30 8.42 8.73 -23.99
N VAL A 31 9.02 8.29 -22.88
CA VAL A 31 8.32 7.83 -21.69
C VAL A 31 7.58 8.98 -21.00
N ARG A 32 6.28 8.85 -20.86
CA ARG A 32 5.45 9.79 -20.10
C ARG A 32 5.15 9.22 -18.72
N ILE A 33 5.70 9.87 -17.69
CA ILE A 33 5.34 9.54 -16.30
C ILE A 33 3.99 10.21 -16.03
N GLY A 34 2.92 9.38 -15.96
CA GLY A 34 1.65 9.83 -15.43
C GLY A 34 1.70 9.97 -13.90
N TRP A 35 0.66 10.52 -13.33
CA TRP A 35 0.56 10.71 -11.87
C TRP A 35 0.08 9.45 -11.12
N LEU A 36 -0.62 8.54 -11.79
CA LEU A 36 -1.28 7.40 -11.13
C LEU A 36 -0.30 6.36 -10.58
N THR A 37 0.75 6.02 -11.34
CA THR A 37 1.76 5.05 -10.88
C THR A 37 2.57 5.58 -9.68
N PRO A 38 3.08 6.83 -9.67
CA PRO A 38 3.69 7.42 -8.47
C PRO A 38 2.73 7.49 -7.28
N MET A 39 1.45 7.83 -7.49
CA MET A 39 0.44 7.85 -6.43
C MET A 39 0.19 6.46 -5.85
N LEU A 40 0.18 5.41 -6.69
CA LEU A 40 0.08 4.03 -6.22
C LEU A 40 1.30 3.65 -5.36
N GLY A 41 2.50 4.04 -5.77
CA GLY A 41 3.72 3.85 -4.98
C GLY A 41 3.65 4.56 -3.63
N MET A 42 3.21 5.81 -3.61
CA MET A 42 3.02 6.59 -2.37
C MET A 42 1.98 5.92 -1.45
N PHE A 43 0.85 5.45 -2.01
CA PHE A 43 -0.15 4.71 -1.24
C PHE A 43 0.44 3.46 -0.60
N VAL A 44 1.20 2.64 -1.34
CA VAL A 44 1.86 1.44 -0.82
C VAL A 44 2.85 1.78 0.30
N ILE A 45 3.62 2.86 0.17
CA ILE A 45 4.54 3.33 1.22
C ILE A 45 3.78 3.71 2.49
N LEU A 46 2.71 4.49 2.37
CA LEU A 46 1.92 4.96 3.51
C LEU A 46 1.19 3.81 4.21
N ASP A 47 0.66 2.86 3.45
CA ASP A 47 0.04 1.66 4.00
C ASP A 47 1.06 0.78 4.74
N LEU A 48 2.26 0.63 4.18
CA LEU A 48 3.37 -0.08 4.80
C LEU A 48 3.80 0.55 6.14
N LEU A 49 3.85 1.89 6.20
CA LEU A 49 4.13 2.62 7.44
C LEU A 49 3.01 2.42 8.48
N SER A 50 1.75 2.44 8.02
CA SER A 50 0.59 2.17 8.88
C SER A 50 0.65 0.75 9.47
N PHE A 51 1.00 -0.23 8.65
CA PHE A 51 1.20 -1.61 9.10
C PHE A 51 2.37 -1.73 10.10
N TRP A 52 3.48 -1.03 9.86
CA TRP A 52 4.59 -0.97 10.82
C TRP A 52 4.12 -0.44 12.18
N GLN A 53 3.39 0.66 12.20
CA GLN A 53 2.84 1.25 13.43
C GLN A 53 1.93 0.26 14.15
N ALA A 54 1.04 -0.41 13.42
CA ALA A 54 0.13 -1.43 13.96
C ALA A 54 0.89 -2.62 14.56
N ALA A 55 1.91 -3.12 13.87
CA ALA A 55 2.77 -4.19 14.34
C ALA A 55 3.57 -3.80 15.60
N TRP A 56 4.03 -2.56 15.66
CA TRP A 56 4.74 -2.03 16.84
C TRP A 56 3.85 -2.00 18.08
N VAL A 57 2.59 -1.64 17.92
CA VAL A 57 1.60 -1.67 19.00
C VAL A 57 1.27 -3.12 19.40
N ALA A 58 1.05 -4.00 18.42
CA ALA A 58 0.69 -5.40 18.66
C ALA A 58 1.81 -6.20 19.38
N ARG A 59 3.08 -5.82 19.22
CA ARG A 59 4.23 -6.52 19.84
C ARG A 59 4.15 -6.64 21.37
N GLN A 60 3.42 -5.74 22.04
CA GLN A 60 3.28 -5.74 23.49
C GLN A 60 2.30 -6.81 24.00
N VAL A 61 1.44 -7.30 23.09
CA VAL A 61 0.32 -8.17 23.43
C VAL A 61 0.49 -9.56 22.78
N VAL A 62 1.20 -9.62 21.66
CA VAL A 62 1.36 -10.84 20.87
C VAL A 62 2.59 -11.61 21.33
N ALA A 63 2.38 -12.84 21.79
CA ALA A 63 3.48 -13.74 22.11
C ALA A 63 4.23 -14.14 20.82
N VAL A 64 5.56 -14.23 20.92
CA VAL A 64 6.39 -14.74 19.83
C VAL A 64 6.23 -16.24 19.77
N SER A 65 5.43 -16.72 18.81
CA SER A 65 5.24 -18.15 18.49
C SER A 65 5.65 -18.42 17.04
N GLY A 66 5.82 -19.69 16.69
CA GLY A 66 6.10 -20.09 15.30
C GLY A 66 4.99 -19.65 14.35
N GLU A 67 3.74 -19.74 14.77
CA GLU A 67 2.57 -19.28 14.02
C GLU A 67 2.60 -17.76 13.76
N THR A 68 2.94 -16.99 14.79
CA THR A 68 3.07 -15.52 14.66
C THR A 68 4.18 -15.17 13.67
N LEU A 69 5.33 -15.86 13.74
CA LEU A 69 6.44 -15.64 12.81
C LEU A 69 6.04 -15.97 11.37
N LEU A 70 5.32 -17.07 11.16
CA LEU A 70 4.83 -17.48 9.84
C LEU A 70 3.84 -16.45 9.27
N ALA A 71 2.85 -16.05 10.08
CA ALA A 71 1.85 -15.05 9.68
C ALA A 71 2.52 -13.72 9.30
N VAL A 72 3.42 -13.21 10.13
CA VAL A 72 4.16 -11.97 9.88
C VAL A 72 5.00 -12.06 8.62
N THR A 73 5.65 -13.21 8.38
CA THR A 73 6.43 -13.43 7.17
C THR A 73 5.53 -13.46 5.94
N ALA A 74 4.38 -14.12 6.00
CA ALA A 74 3.40 -14.14 4.91
C ALA A 74 2.90 -12.73 4.57
N PHE A 75 2.59 -11.90 5.58
CA PHE A 75 2.22 -10.49 5.40
C PHE A 75 3.33 -9.70 4.70
N ALA A 76 4.57 -9.84 5.18
CA ALA A 76 5.71 -9.14 4.59
C ALA A 76 5.97 -9.57 3.14
N CYS A 77 5.83 -10.85 2.82
CA CYS A 77 5.92 -11.36 1.45
C CYS A 77 4.81 -10.77 0.55
N ALA A 78 3.57 -10.70 1.05
CA ALA A 78 2.47 -10.11 0.30
C ALA A 78 2.70 -8.61 0.03
N TYR A 79 3.21 -7.84 1.01
CA TYR A 79 3.63 -6.45 0.81
C TYR A 79 4.75 -6.34 -0.22
N PHE A 80 5.77 -7.18 -0.14
CA PHE A 80 6.88 -7.18 -1.09
C PHE A 80 6.40 -7.47 -2.52
N LEU A 81 5.52 -8.45 -2.69
CA LEU A 81 4.91 -8.77 -3.99
C LEU A 81 4.12 -7.58 -4.54
N ALA A 82 3.26 -6.96 -3.73
CA ALA A 82 2.49 -5.79 -4.12
C ALA A 82 3.42 -4.62 -4.49
N ALA A 83 4.43 -4.33 -3.68
CA ALA A 83 5.44 -3.30 -3.94
C ALA A 83 6.18 -3.53 -5.27
N SER A 84 6.53 -4.79 -5.57
CA SER A 84 7.26 -5.15 -6.79
C SER A 84 6.44 -5.00 -8.07
N LEU A 85 5.11 -4.96 -7.96
CA LEU A 85 4.19 -4.78 -9.10
C LEU A 85 3.87 -3.31 -9.38
N VAL A 86 4.18 -2.38 -8.47
CA VAL A 86 3.86 -0.95 -8.63
C VAL A 86 4.50 -0.35 -9.89
N PHE A 87 5.78 -0.63 -10.11
CA PHE A 87 6.52 -0.14 -11.27
C PHE A 87 6.87 -1.30 -12.23
N PRO A 88 6.78 -1.10 -13.55
CA PRO A 88 7.17 -2.11 -14.51
C PRO A 88 8.68 -2.38 -14.43
N ARG A 89 9.09 -3.61 -14.67
CA ARG A 89 10.52 -3.96 -14.72
C ARG A 89 11.25 -3.31 -15.90
N GLU A 90 10.58 -3.22 -17.04
CA GLU A 90 11.08 -2.64 -18.28
C GLU A 90 10.26 -1.39 -18.63
N ILE A 91 10.66 -0.24 -18.06
CA ILE A 91 9.98 1.04 -18.25
C ILE A 91 10.06 1.50 -19.72
N GLU A 92 11.13 1.10 -20.44
CA GLU A 92 11.35 1.45 -21.84
C GLU A 92 10.27 0.94 -22.78
N ARG A 93 9.59 -0.16 -22.44
CA ARG A 93 8.48 -0.75 -23.22
C ARG A 93 7.15 -0.05 -22.97
N GLU A 94 7.05 0.77 -21.95
CA GLU A 94 5.80 1.42 -21.57
C GLU A 94 5.83 2.90 -21.98
N ALA A 95 5.11 3.23 -23.05
CA ALA A 95 4.98 4.62 -23.50
C ALA A 95 4.32 5.51 -22.43
N HIS A 96 3.38 4.96 -21.64
CA HIS A 96 2.68 5.63 -20.56
C HIS A 96 2.62 4.77 -19.29
N LEU A 97 3.18 5.27 -18.19
CA LEU A 97 3.12 4.57 -16.89
C LEU A 97 1.68 4.46 -16.34
N ASP A 98 0.79 5.35 -16.72
CA ASP A 98 -0.63 5.26 -16.31
C ASP A 98 -1.33 4.03 -16.91
N ASP A 99 -0.90 3.52 -18.08
CA ASP A 99 -1.44 2.28 -18.66
C ASP A 99 -1.01 1.06 -17.82
N HIS A 100 0.23 1.06 -17.33
CA HIS A 100 0.70 0.05 -16.39
C HIS A 100 -0.12 0.08 -15.10
N PHE A 101 -0.39 1.27 -14.55
CA PHE A 101 -1.25 1.43 -13.38
C PHE A 101 -2.61 0.73 -13.57
N PHE A 102 -3.30 0.96 -14.68
CA PHE A 102 -4.63 0.35 -14.93
C PHE A 102 -4.57 -1.18 -15.03
N ARG A 103 -3.43 -1.76 -15.42
CA ARG A 103 -3.21 -3.22 -15.44
C ARG A 103 -3.01 -3.79 -14.04
N VAL A 104 -2.20 -3.13 -13.20
CA VAL A 104 -1.76 -3.71 -11.92
C VAL A 104 -2.58 -3.25 -10.73
N ARG A 105 -3.30 -2.12 -10.81
CA ARG A 105 -4.00 -1.50 -9.66
C ARG A 105 -4.90 -2.46 -8.91
N ARG A 106 -5.66 -3.32 -9.63
CA ARG A 106 -6.58 -4.27 -9.00
C ARG A 106 -5.84 -5.31 -8.19
N ILE A 107 -4.68 -5.75 -8.65
CA ILE A 107 -3.87 -6.73 -7.95
C ILE A 107 -3.22 -6.07 -6.74
N VAL A 108 -2.56 -4.93 -6.93
CA VAL A 108 -1.84 -4.22 -5.86
C VAL A 108 -2.81 -3.77 -4.76
N ILE A 109 -3.86 -3.02 -5.11
CA ILE A 109 -4.84 -2.53 -4.13
C ILE A 109 -5.64 -3.71 -3.54
N GLY A 110 -5.91 -4.76 -4.32
CA GLY A 110 -6.59 -5.97 -3.86
C GLY A 110 -5.78 -6.72 -2.80
N VAL A 111 -4.46 -6.87 -2.99
CA VAL A 111 -3.57 -7.45 -1.97
C VAL A 111 -3.57 -6.59 -0.71
N MET A 112 -3.43 -5.26 -0.84
CA MET A 112 -3.49 -4.34 0.30
C MET A 112 -4.83 -4.44 1.05
N PHE A 113 -5.94 -4.51 0.31
CA PHE A 113 -7.27 -4.70 0.89
C PHE A 113 -7.41 -6.04 1.63
N ALA A 114 -6.90 -7.13 1.05
CA ALA A 114 -6.90 -8.44 1.71
C ALA A 114 -6.07 -8.41 3.01
N LEU A 115 -4.90 -7.76 3.00
CA LEU A 115 -4.07 -7.59 4.19
C LEU A 115 -4.79 -6.76 5.27
N LEU A 116 -5.50 -5.68 4.88
CA LEU A 116 -6.34 -4.90 5.79
C LEU A 116 -7.43 -5.77 6.44
N VAL A 117 -8.13 -6.59 5.65
CA VAL A 117 -9.18 -7.48 6.17
C VAL A 117 -8.59 -8.52 7.13
N CYS A 118 -7.47 -9.15 6.76
CA CYS A 118 -6.77 -10.10 7.64
C CYS A 118 -6.31 -9.44 8.94
N GLN A 119 -5.80 -8.21 8.88
CA GLN A 119 -5.39 -7.45 10.05
C GLN A 119 -6.57 -7.14 10.96
N LEU A 120 -7.72 -6.72 10.40
CA LEU A 120 -8.94 -6.46 11.18
C LEU A 120 -9.48 -7.74 11.82
N ALA A 121 -9.50 -8.86 11.09
CA ALA A 121 -9.91 -10.15 11.61
C ALA A 121 -9.01 -10.59 12.80
N TYR A 122 -7.70 -10.40 12.66
CA TYR A 122 -6.75 -10.68 13.73
C TYR A 122 -7.00 -9.77 14.95
N TYR A 123 -7.20 -8.47 14.75
CA TYR A 123 -7.48 -7.54 15.85
C TYR A 123 -8.78 -7.91 16.58
N TRP A 124 -9.78 -8.39 15.85
CA TRP A 124 -11.05 -8.82 16.46
C TRP A 124 -10.90 -10.10 17.29
N SER A 125 -9.97 -10.99 16.94
CA SER A 125 -9.72 -12.24 17.67
C SER A 125 -8.98 -12.05 19.00
N VAL A 126 -8.31 -10.87 19.19
CA VAL A 126 -7.53 -10.58 20.40
C VAL A 126 -8.26 -9.53 21.25
N PRO A 127 -8.80 -9.88 22.45
CA PRO A 127 -9.65 -8.96 23.23
C PRO A 127 -9.02 -7.61 23.55
N SER A 128 -7.72 -7.57 23.85
CA SER A 128 -6.98 -6.33 24.14
C SER A 128 -6.81 -5.42 22.92
N LEU A 129 -6.81 -5.97 21.71
CA LEU A 129 -6.75 -5.21 20.47
C LEU A 129 -8.16 -4.85 19.98
N ALA A 130 -9.16 -5.72 20.24
CA ALA A 130 -10.56 -5.47 19.92
C ALA A 130 -11.10 -4.21 20.61
N ALA A 131 -10.67 -3.95 21.85
CA ALA A 131 -11.02 -2.73 22.57
C ALA A 131 -10.60 -1.43 21.84
N ARG A 132 -9.53 -1.47 21.04
CA ARG A 132 -9.10 -0.33 20.21
C ARG A 132 -9.94 -0.14 18.94
N LEU A 133 -10.56 -1.22 18.45
CA LEU A 133 -11.52 -1.14 17.34
C LEU A 133 -12.90 -0.63 17.80
N SER A 134 -13.15 -0.59 19.11
CA SER A 134 -14.42 -0.07 19.64
C SER A 134 -14.54 1.45 19.57
N ASP A 135 -13.43 2.16 19.24
CA ASP A 135 -13.48 3.59 18.98
C ASP A 135 -14.21 3.86 17.63
N PRO A 136 -15.37 4.55 17.65
CA PRO A 136 -16.16 4.81 16.46
C PRO A 136 -15.41 5.62 15.41
N LEU A 137 -14.46 6.47 15.82
CA LEU A 137 -13.64 7.26 14.90
C LEU A 137 -12.64 6.35 14.17
N ALA A 138 -11.99 5.43 14.86
CA ALA A 138 -11.06 4.48 14.26
C ALA A 138 -11.79 3.55 13.27
N LEU A 139 -12.96 3.04 13.64
CA LEU A 139 -13.81 2.25 12.74
C LEU A 139 -14.24 3.04 11.50
N GLY A 140 -14.72 4.26 11.70
CA GLY A 140 -15.14 5.13 10.60
C GLY A 140 -14.01 5.40 9.61
N LEU A 141 -12.82 5.76 10.10
CA LEU A 141 -11.64 5.99 9.26
C LEU A 141 -11.20 4.72 8.52
N THR A 142 -11.36 3.55 9.13
CA THR A 142 -11.02 2.27 8.49
C THR A 142 -12.04 1.89 7.43
N ALA A 143 -13.34 2.13 7.68
CA ALA A 143 -14.39 1.93 6.70
C ALA A 143 -14.22 2.87 5.49
N VAL A 144 -13.87 4.13 5.71
CA VAL A 144 -13.54 5.09 4.63
C VAL A 144 -12.34 4.60 3.82
N LEU A 145 -11.29 4.08 4.48
CA LEU A 145 -10.14 3.51 3.78
C LEU A 145 -10.56 2.34 2.88
N ALA A 146 -11.30 1.38 3.42
CA ALA A 146 -11.77 0.22 2.68
C ALA A 146 -12.64 0.64 1.47
N LEU A 147 -13.55 1.60 1.67
CA LEU A 147 -14.39 2.14 0.60
C LEU A 147 -13.56 2.80 -0.51
N LEU A 148 -12.60 3.66 -0.14
CA LEU A 148 -11.72 4.33 -1.09
C LEU A 148 -10.85 3.33 -1.88
N MET A 149 -10.37 2.25 -1.25
CA MET A 149 -9.65 1.17 -1.93
C MET A 149 -10.54 0.48 -2.97
N ILE A 150 -11.80 0.16 -2.62
CA ILE A 150 -12.77 -0.43 -3.55
C ILE A 150 -13.05 0.54 -4.71
N VAL A 151 -13.30 1.82 -4.42
CA VAL A 151 -13.52 2.84 -5.44
C VAL A 151 -12.32 2.93 -6.38
N ALA A 152 -11.08 2.98 -5.86
CA ALA A 152 -9.87 3.03 -6.67
C ALA A 152 -9.67 1.79 -7.56
N MET A 153 -10.13 0.60 -7.13
CA MET A 153 -10.10 -0.63 -7.95
C MET A 153 -11.13 -0.64 -9.08
N VAL A 154 -12.32 -0.10 -8.85
CA VAL A 154 -13.47 -0.23 -9.77
C VAL A 154 -13.54 0.93 -10.77
N THR A 155 -13.14 2.12 -10.37
CA THR A 155 -13.26 3.34 -11.18
C THR A 155 -12.47 3.24 -12.49
N ARG A 156 -13.11 3.54 -13.63
CA ARG A 156 -12.50 3.44 -14.97
C ARG A 156 -12.03 4.78 -15.54
N GLY A 157 -12.55 5.89 -15.06
CA GLY A 157 -12.20 7.23 -15.55
C GLY A 157 -10.90 7.74 -14.94
N LEU A 158 -10.00 8.29 -15.76
CA LEU A 158 -8.69 8.81 -15.33
C LEU A 158 -8.81 9.84 -14.20
N TRP A 159 -9.74 10.78 -14.33
CA TRP A 159 -9.97 11.85 -13.35
C TRP A 159 -10.48 11.31 -12.00
N TRP A 160 -11.50 10.45 -12.04
CA TRP A 160 -12.06 9.82 -10.86
C TRP A 160 -11.06 8.93 -10.13
N THR A 161 -10.22 8.23 -10.89
CA THR A 161 -9.14 7.41 -10.31
C THR A 161 -8.10 8.28 -9.62
N ARG A 162 -7.71 9.42 -10.20
CA ARG A 162 -6.80 10.39 -9.56
C ARG A 162 -7.38 10.94 -8.27
N LEU A 163 -8.66 11.30 -8.26
CA LEU A 163 -9.35 11.77 -7.05
C LEU A 163 -9.39 10.69 -5.96
N ALA A 164 -9.73 9.44 -6.31
CA ALA A 164 -9.76 8.34 -5.37
C ALA A 164 -8.36 8.07 -4.77
N MET A 165 -7.31 8.06 -5.59
CA MET A 165 -5.93 7.89 -5.13
C MET A 165 -5.46 9.06 -4.26
N ALA A 166 -5.81 10.31 -4.64
CA ALA A 166 -5.51 11.50 -3.83
C ALA A 166 -6.21 11.43 -2.46
N ALA A 167 -7.48 11.02 -2.43
CA ALA A 167 -8.23 10.84 -1.19
C ALA A 167 -7.64 9.75 -0.30
N LEU A 168 -7.17 8.62 -0.88
CA LEU A 168 -6.45 7.57 -0.15
C LEU A 168 -5.19 8.13 0.51
N ILE A 169 -4.35 8.83 -0.24
CA ILE A 169 -3.12 9.43 0.28
C ILE A 169 -3.45 10.48 1.36
N ALA A 170 -4.39 11.39 1.08
CA ALA A 170 -4.80 12.44 2.03
C ALA A 170 -5.30 11.85 3.36
N ARG A 171 -6.07 10.76 3.31
CA ARG A 171 -6.53 10.06 4.52
C ARG A 171 -5.37 9.52 5.35
N TYR A 172 -4.31 8.95 4.73
CA TYR A 172 -3.12 8.50 5.45
C TYR A 172 -2.36 9.67 6.05
N VAL A 173 -2.11 10.72 5.27
CA VAL A 173 -1.40 11.92 5.73
C VAL A 173 -2.14 12.57 6.91
N TRP A 174 -3.47 12.69 6.81
CA TRP A 174 -4.29 13.20 7.90
C TRP A 174 -4.09 12.39 9.18
N ARG A 175 -4.08 11.06 9.09
CA ARG A 175 -3.89 10.16 10.24
C ARG A 175 -2.54 10.34 10.94
N TYR A 176 -1.51 10.80 10.22
CA TYR A 176 -0.18 11.04 10.79
C TYR A 176 0.00 12.45 11.33
N LEU A 177 -0.85 13.39 10.93
CA LEU A 177 -0.77 14.79 11.38
C LEU A 177 -1.64 15.07 12.62
N VAL A 178 -2.67 14.25 12.84
CA VAL A 178 -3.63 14.33 13.95
C VAL A 178 -3.50 13.09 14.84
#